data_2ddb66cdb2623131f2aa2da40dc1c346
#
_entry.id   2ddb66cdb2623131f2aa2da40dc1c346
#
_cell.length_a   1.000
_cell.length_b   1.000
_cell.length_c   1.000
_cell.angle_alpha   90.00
_cell.angle_beta   90.00
_cell.angle_gamma   90.00
#
_symmetry.space_group_name_H-M   'P 1'
#
loop_
_entity.id
_entity.type
_entity.pdbx_description
1 polymer ?
#
loop_
_entity_poly.entity_id
_entity_poly.type
_entity_poly.pdbx_seq_one_letter_code
_entity_poly.pdbx_strand_id
1 'polypeptide(L)'
;MKEVSNIGHFTIDLPSTDAATALSGPGNTSLKKFESLTGVSFAVRGLQLEMSGLSSKLEKASALVELTRPIWEQGLEVPEVDLKAAFCSLNIGQATSHAELGKKVLVRSKGGKYLRPRTIRQKAYVEAIENYDLTFAIGPAGTGKTFLAT
;
A
#
# COMPACT_ATOMS: atom_id res chain seq x y z
N MET A 1 9.39 0.87 35.05
CA MET A 1 7.95 1.13 34.79
C MET A 1 7.47 0.09 33.80
N LYS A 2 6.54 -0.79 34.19
CA LYS A 2 5.91 -1.73 33.28
C LYS A 2 4.99 -0.91 32.33
N GLU A 3 5.33 -0.86 31.04
CA GLU A 3 4.38 -0.43 30.02
C GLU A 3 3.16 -1.35 30.13
N VAL A 4 2.02 -0.77 30.50
CA VAL A 4 0.74 -1.46 30.43
C VAL A 4 0.48 -1.70 28.95
N SER A 5 0.63 -2.96 28.52
CA SER A 5 0.36 -3.38 27.13
C SER A 5 -1.15 -3.23 26.89
N ASN A 6 -1.55 -2.05 26.48
CA ASN A 6 -2.94 -1.76 26.18
C ASN A 6 -3.27 -2.39 24.81
N ILE A 7 -3.86 -3.58 24.84
CA ILE A 7 -4.37 -4.24 23.63
C ILE A 7 -5.63 -3.48 23.22
N GLY A 8 -5.57 -2.88 22.04
CA GLY A 8 -6.70 -2.20 21.44
C GLY A 8 -7.35 -3.05 20.35
N HIS A 9 -8.56 -2.66 19.99
CA HIS A 9 -9.30 -3.19 18.85
C HIS A 9 -9.71 -2.03 17.95
N PHE A 10 -9.61 -2.23 16.66
CA PHE A 10 -10.02 -1.25 15.67
C PHE A 10 -10.74 -1.95 14.53
N THR A 11 -11.84 -1.37 14.04
CA THR A 11 -12.67 -1.95 12.97
C THR A 11 -12.81 -0.96 11.83
N ILE A 12 -12.69 -1.44 10.60
CA ILE A 12 -12.90 -0.67 9.37
C ILE A 12 -14.02 -1.33 8.59
N ASP A 13 -15.03 -0.56 8.17
CA ASP A 13 -16.07 -1.03 7.28
C ASP A 13 -15.56 -1.10 5.83
N LEU A 14 -15.85 -2.21 5.18
CA LEU A 14 -15.46 -2.47 3.78
C LEU A 14 -16.65 -2.20 2.85
N PRO A 15 -16.43 -1.54 1.71
CA PRO A 15 -17.52 -1.08 0.84
C PRO A 15 -18.23 -2.22 0.09
N SER A 16 -17.56 -3.36 -0.10
CA SER A 16 -18.10 -4.48 -0.87
C SER A 16 -17.44 -5.81 -0.50
N THR A 17 -18.07 -6.91 -0.91
CA THR A 17 -17.50 -8.26 -0.79
C THR A 17 -16.24 -8.45 -1.63
N ASP A 18 -16.18 -7.78 -2.78
CA ASP A 18 -14.99 -7.81 -3.65
C ASP A 18 -13.79 -7.14 -2.98
N ALA A 19 -14.01 -6.00 -2.31
CA ALA A 19 -13.00 -5.33 -1.50
C ALA A 19 -12.53 -6.20 -0.33
N ALA A 20 -13.47 -6.87 0.37
CA ALA A 20 -13.16 -7.79 1.46
C ALA A 20 -12.32 -8.98 0.98
N THR A 21 -12.67 -9.57 -0.16
CA THR A 21 -11.94 -10.67 -0.78
C THR A 21 -10.56 -10.24 -1.25
N ALA A 22 -10.45 -9.08 -1.89
CA ALA A 22 -9.19 -8.52 -2.37
C ALA A 22 -8.22 -8.20 -1.23
N LEU A 23 -8.74 -7.64 -0.13
CA LEU A 23 -7.95 -7.33 1.06
C LEU A 23 -7.48 -8.60 1.78
N SER A 24 -8.33 -9.63 1.85
CA SER A 24 -7.97 -10.91 2.48
C SER A 24 -6.96 -11.69 1.65
N GLY A 25 -7.12 -11.68 0.33
CA GLY A 25 -6.39 -12.54 -0.59
C GLY A 25 -6.77 -14.02 -0.48
N PRO A 26 -6.30 -14.86 -1.39
CA PRO A 26 -6.55 -16.31 -1.36
C PRO A 26 -6.06 -16.92 -0.04
N GLY A 27 -6.96 -17.58 0.71
CA GLY A 27 -6.60 -18.20 1.99
C GLY A 27 -6.03 -17.24 3.05
N ASN A 28 -6.46 -15.99 3.03
CA ASN A 28 -6.00 -14.92 3.93
C ASN A 28 -4.50 -14.58 3.79
N THR A 29 -3.90 -14.87 2.64
CA THR A 29 -2.46 -14.63 2.41
C THR A 29 -2.10 -13.14 2.48
N SER A 30 -2.98 -12.26 2.01
CA SER A 30 -2.76 -10.82 2.08
C SER A 30 -2.83 -10.32 3.53
N LEU A 31 -3.78 -10.78 4.34
CA LEU A 31 -3.85 -10.42 5.77
C LEU A 31 -2.60 -10.83 6.52
N LYS A 32 -2.05 -12.04 6.26
CA LYS A 32 -0.78 -12.48 6.87
C LYS A 32 0.40 -11.57 6.53
N LYS A 33 0.42 -10.98 5.33
CA LYS A 33 1.45 -10.00 4.95
C LYS A 33 1.29 -8.70 5.75
N PHE A 34 0.06 -8.20 5.94
CA PHE A 34 -0.21 -7.06 6.83
C PHE A 34 0.22 -7.36 8.26
N GLU A 35 -0.12 -8.53 8.80
CA GLU A 35 0.27 -8.97 10.15
C GLU A 35 1.78 -9.01 10.32
N SER A 36 2.50 -9.58 9.35
CA SER A 36 3.97 -9.70 9.43
C SER A 36 4.69 -8.35 9.44
N LEU A 37 4.14 -7.34 8.75
CA LEU A 37 4.73 -6.01 8.68
C LEU A 37 4.39 -5.15 9.90
N THR A 38 3.16 -5.25 10.41
CA THR A 38 2.65 -4.36 11.47
C THR A 38 2.76 -4.98 12.87
N GLY A 39 2.76 -6.31 12.95
CA GLY A 39 2.67 -7.05 14.22
C GLY A 39 1.30 -6.88 14.89
N VAL A 40 0.24 -6.67 14.11
CA VAL A 40 -1.17 -6.57 14.51
C VAL A 40 -1.91 -7.73 13.88
N SER A 41 -2.85 -8.34 14.59
CA SER A 41 -3.71 -9.39 14.02
C SER A 41 -4.85 -8.79 13.22
N PHE A 42 -5.15 -9.40 12.06
CA PHE A 42 -6.19 -8.98 11.14
C PHE A 42 -7.20 -10.11 10.90
N ALA A 43 -8.48 -9.77 10.93
CA ALA A 43 -9.56 -10.69 10.57
C ALA A 43 -10.63 -9.95 9.76
N VAL A 44 -11.12 -10.58 8.69
CA VAL A 44 -12.27 -10.07 7.94
C VAL A 44 -13.50 -10.89 8.32
N ARG A 45 -14.54 -10.20 8.75
CA ARG A 45 -15.84 -10.80 9.10
C ARG A 45 -16.96 -10.09 8.36
N GLY A 46 -17.49 -10.72 7.34
CA GLY A 46 -18.47 -10.09 6.45
C GLY A 46 -17.85 -8.87 5.74
N LEU A 47 -18.40 -7.70 5.99
CA LEU A 47 -17.90 -6.43 5.45
C LEU A 47 -17.12 -5.60 6.50
N GLN A 48 -16.54 -6.26 7.50
CA GLN A 48 -15.72 -5.58 8.51
C GLN A 48 -14.34 -6.18 8.58
N LEU A 49 -13.33 -5.31 8.59
CA LEU A 49 -11.95 -5.65 8.91
C LEU A 49 -11.72 -5.34 10.38
N GLU A 50 -11.49 -6.37 11.17
CA GLU A 50 -11.11 -6.26 12.58
C GLU A 50 -9.59 -6.29 12.72
N MET A 51 -9.05 -5.38 13.50
CA MET A 51 -7.62 -5.31 13.86
C MET A 51 -7.47 -5.36 15.37
N SER A 52 -6.56 -6.19 15.88
CA SER A 52 -6.27 -6.30 17.29
C SER A 52 -4.76 -6.36 17.56
N GLY A 53 -4.31 -5.59 18.54
CA GLY A 53 -2.90 -5.51 18.90
C GLY A 53 -2.58 -4.35 19.81
N LEU A 54 -1.29 -4.05 19.98
CA LEU A 54 -0.84 -2.92 20.77
C LEU A 54 -1.34 -1.60 20.15
N SER A 55 -1.90 -0.70 20.96
CA SER A 55 -2.45 0.58 20.52
C SER A 55 -1.48 1.39 19.66
N SER A 56 -0.20 1.40 20.00
CA SER A 56 0.85 2.08 19.23
C SER A 56 1.08 1.50 17.83
N LYS A 57 0.74 0.22 17.62
CA LYS A 57 0.87 -0.46 16.32
C LYS A 57 -0.43 -0.37 15.51
N LEU A 58 -1.59 -0.25 16.17
CA LEU A 58 -2.89 -0.16 15.52
C LEU A 58 -3.00 1.08 14.62
N GLU A 59 -2.48 2.22 15.03
CA GLU A 59 -2.47 3.44 14.21
C GLU A 59 -1.71 3.23 12.90
N LYS A 60 -0.52 2.62 12.96
CA LYS A 60 0.27 2.30 11.77
C LYS A 60 -0.41 1.25 10.89
N ALA A 61 -1.03 0.26 11.52
CA ALA A 61 -1.76 -0.79 10.81
C ALA A 61 -2.97 -0.21 10.07
N SER A 62 -3.76 0.63 10.73
CA SER A 62 -4.89 1.35 10.13
C SER A 62 -4.43 2.25 8.98
N ALA A 63 -3.38 3.04 9.17
CA ALA A 63 -2.82 3.89 8.13
C ALA A 63 -2.31 3.07 6.92
N LEU A 64 -1.74 1.88 7.13
CA LEU A 64 -1.30 1.00 6.05
C LEU A 64 -2.48 0.47 5.23
N VAL A 65 -3.57 0.08 5.89
CA VAL A 65 -4.82 -0.34 5.22
C VAL A 65 -5.38 0.81 4.38
N GLU A 66 -5.43 2.02 4.93
CA GLU A 66 -5.92 3.21 4.22
C GLU A 66 -5.02 3.59 3.02
N LEU A 67 -3.70 3.54 3.16
CA LEU A 67 -2.78 3.81 2.04
C LEU A 67 -2.92 2.83 0.88
N THR A 68 -3.33 1.59 1.17
CA THR A 68 -3.55 0.56 0.16
C THR A 68 -5.00 0.51 -0.35
N ARG A 69 -5.90 1.31 0.24
CA ARG A 69 -7.33 1.40 -0.12
C ARG A 69 -7.59 1.53 -1.62
N PRO A 70 -6.88 2.40 -2.39
CA PRO A 70 -7.12 2.54 -3.83
C PRO A 70 -6.94 1.27 -4.64
N ILE A 71 -6.28 0.25 -4.08
CA ILE A 71 -6.05 -1.05 -4.73
C ILE A 71 -7.17 -2.02 -4.37
N TRP A 72 -7.33 -2.31 -3.08
CA TRP A 72 -8.28 -3.33 -2.63
C TRP A 72 -9.75 -2.89 -2.76
N GLU A 73 -10.05 -1.60 -2.73
CA GLU A 73 -11.41 -1.07 -2.95
C GLU A 73 -11.91 -1.33 -4.38
N GLN A 74 -11.01 -1.47 -5.35
CA GLN A 74 -11.31 -1.88 -6.73
C GLN A 74 -11.43 -3.41 -6.92
N GLY A 75 -11.43 -4.18 -5.84
CA GLY A 75 -11.44 -5.64 -5.90
C GLY A 75 -10.10 -6.26 -6.34
N LEU A 76 -8.99 -5.50 -6.28
CA LEU A 76 -7.67 -5.99 -6.66
C LEU A 76 -6.85 -6.36 -5.42
N GLU A 77 -6.20 -7.54 -5.48
CA GLU A 77 -5.28 -7.94 -4.41
C GLU A 77 -4.12 -6.94 -4.32
N VAL A 78 -3.74 -6.59 -3.07
CA VAL A 78 -2.61 -5.68 -2.82
C VAL A 78 -1.29 -6.41 -3.07
N PRO A 79 -0.51 -6.00 -4.10
CA PRO A 79 0.79 -6.61 -4.35
C PRO A 79 1.75 -6.36 -3.18
N GLU A 80 2.58 -7.35 -2.87
CA GLU A 80 3.53 -7.26 -1.76
C GLU A 80 4.50 -6.06 -1.90
N VAL A 81 4.86 -5.71 -3.14
CA VAL A 81 5.73 -4.55 -3.43
C VAL A 81 5.04 -3.25 -3.03
N ASP A 82 3.74 -3.10 -3.34
CA ASP A 82 2.97 -1.91 -2.99
C ASP A 82 2.75 -1.82 -1.48
N LEU A 83 2.51 -2.97 -0.83
CA LEU A 83 2.36 -3.05 0.62
C LEU A 83 3.66 -2.65 1.36
N LYS A 84 4.81 -3.16 0.92
CA LYS A 84 6.13 -2.80 1.47
C LYS A 84 6.45 -1.32 1.24
N ALA A 85 6.15 -0.79 0.05
CA ALA A 85 6.37 0.62 -0.26
C ALA A 85 5.51 1.54 0.62
N ALA A 86 4.24 1.20 0.84
CA ALA A 86 3.34 1.92 1.74
C ALA A 86 3.84 1.88 3.19
N PHE A 87 4.27 0.72 3.66
CA PHE A 87 4.80 0.56 5.01
C PHE A 87 6.10 1.36 5.23
N CYS A 88 7.02 1.34 4.27
CA CYS A 88 8.22 2.18 4.31
C CYS A 88 7.89 3.67 4.37
N SER A 89 6.91 4.13 3.59
CA SER A 89 6.47 5.53 3.57
C SER A 89 5.89 5.99 4.91
N LEU A 90 5.16 5.11 5.60
CA LEU A 90 4.67 5.36 6.96
C LEU A 90 5.82 5.56 7.95
N ASN A 91 6.85 4.71 7.87
CA ASN A 91 7.99 4.76 8.80
C ASN A 91 8.86 6.01 8.63
N ILE A 92 8.93 6.59 7.42
CA ILE A 92 9.69 7.81 7.14
C ILE A 92 8.82 9.08 7.15
N GLY A 93 7.55 8.99 7.60
CA GLY A 93 6.64 10.13 7.69
C GLY A 93 6.15 10.69 6.35
N GLN A 94 6.25 9.93 5.26
CA GLN A 94 5.83 10.34 3.90
C GLN A 94 4.49 9.70 3.47
N ALA A 95 3.61 9.42 4.41
CA ALA A 95 2.33 8.76 4.15
C ALA A 95 1.43 9.55 3.17
N THR A 96 1.39 10.88 3.33
CA THR A 96 0.60 11.76 2.44
C THR A 96 1.10 11.73 1.00
N SER A 97 2.41 11.78 0.80
CA SER A 97 3.03 11.67 -0.52
C SER A 97 2.79 10.31 -1.16
N HIS A 98 2.73 9.24 -0.36
CA HIS A 98 2.42 7.89 -0.85
C HIS A 98 0.96 7.76 -1.28
N ALA A 99 0.02 8.36 -0.57
CA ALA A 99 -1.41 8.33 -0.92
C ALA A 99 -1.69 8.95 -2.31
N GLU A 100 -0.84 9.88 -2.75
CA GLU A 100 -0.95 10.50 -4.09
C GLU A 100 -0.41 9.61 -5.23
N LEU A 101 0.40 8.58 -4.93
CA LEU A 101 0.95 7.69 -5.97
C LEU A 101 -0.14 6.94 -6.73
N GLY A 102 -1.23 6.58 -6.05
CA GLY A 102 -2.36 5.87 -6.64
C GLY A 102 -3.18 6.70 -7.63
N LYS A 103 -3.06 8.03 -7.59
CA LYS A 103 -3.87 8.94 -8.43
C LYS A 103 -3.29 9.12 -9.84
N LYS A 104 -1.97 9.00 -10.01
CA LYS A 104 -1.33 9.23 -11.31
C LYS A 104 -1.18 7.92 -12.09
N VAL A 105 -2.05 7.72 -13.08
CA VAL A 105 -1.96 6.62 -14.05
C VAL A 105 -1.10 7.10 -15.22
N LEU A 106 -0.01 6.41 -15.55
CA LEU A 106 0.88 6.76 -16.65
C LEU A 106 0.35 6.22 -17.99
N VAL A 107 0.05 4.93 -18.03
CA VAL A 107 -0.42 4.24 -19.22
C VAL A 107 -1.45 3.19 -18.86
N ARG A 108 -2.47 3.03 -19.72
CA ARG A 108 -3.39 1.91 -19.67
C ARG A 108 -2.96 0.85 -20.67
N SER A 109 -2.52 -0.30 -20.20
CA SER A 109 -2.19 -1.43 -21.07
C SER A 109 -3.45 -1.97 -21.75
N LYS A 110 -3.31 -2.54 -22.96
CA LYS A 110 -4.40 -3.21 -23.71
C LYS A 110 -5.10 -4.32 -22.91
N GLY A 111 -4.47 -4.86 -21.86
CA GLY A 111 -5.05 -5.84 -20.94
C GLY A 111 -5.75 -5.24 -19.70
N GLY A 112 -6.03 -3.94 -19.69
CA GLY A 112 -6.72 -3.26 -18.58
C GLY A 112 -5.86 -2.98 -17.35
N LYS A 113 -4.58 -3.35 -17.36
CA LYS A 113 -3.65 -3.04 -16.28
C LYS A 113 -3.15 -1.60 -16.39
N TYR A 114 -3.15 -0.90 -15.28
CA TYR A 114 -2.63 0.47 -15.19
C TYR A 114 -1.16 0.45 -14.80
N LEU A 115 -0.34 1.16 -15.57
CA LEU A 115 1.03 1.47 -15.20
C LEU A 115 1.02 2.73 -14.33
N ARG A 116 1.59 2.62 -13.12
CA ARG A 116 1.70 3.73 -12.17
C ARG A 116 3.01 3.63 -11.39
N PRO A 117 3.54 4.77 -10.91
CA PRO A 117 4.66 4.75 -9.97
C PRO A 117 4.24 4.03 -8.68
N ARG A 118 5.08 3.15 -8.17
CA ARG A 118 4.86 2.39 -6.92
C ARG A 118 5.60 2.99 -5.73
N THR A 119 6.56 3.85 -6.00
CA THR A 119 7.34 4.55 -4.96
C THR A 119 7.41 6.04 -5.23
N ILE A 120 7.65 6.82 -4.17
CA ILE A 120 7.82 8.28 -4.28
C ILE A 120 8.96 8.64 -5.24
N ARG A 121 10.06 7.86 -5.20
CA ARG A 121 11.20 8.08 -6.12
C ARG A 121 10.85 7.80 -7.58
N GLN A 122 10.04 6.77 -7.84
CA GLN A 122 9.52 6.50 -9.19
C GLN A 122 8.59 7.62 -9.67
N LYS A 123 7.73 8.17 -8.79
CA LYS A 123 6.88 9.32 -9.10
C LYS A 123 7.74 10.53 -9.48
N ALA A 124 8.73 10.87 -8.65
CA ALA A 124 9.64 11.98 -8.93
C ALA A 124 10.43 11.79 -10.24
N TYR A 125 10.82 10.56 -10.57
CA TYR A 125 11.46 10.23 -11.83
C TYR A 125 10.55 10.47 -13.04
N VAL A 126 9.30 10.02 -12.98
CA VAL A 126 8.31 10.26 -14.04
C VAL A 126 8.03 11.75 -14.20
N GLU A 127 7.87 12.48 -13.09
CA GLU A 127 7.68 13.93 -13.13
C GLU A 127 8.89 14.65 -13.72
N ALA A 128 10.11 14.16 -13.47
CA ALA A 128 11.31 14.70 -14.08
C ALA A 128 11.34 14.47 -15.60
N ILE A 129 10.97 13.29 -16.07
CA ILE A 129 10.88 12.99 -17.52
C ILE A 129 9.85 13.90 -18.22
N GLU A 130 8.72 14.18 -17.56
CA GLU A 130 7.66 15.02 -18.12
C GLU A 130 8.03 16.53 -18.18
N ASN A 131 8.87 17.00 -17.25
CA ASN A 131 9.13 18.43 -17.08
C ASN A 131 10.51 18.89 -17.59
N TYR A 132 11.43 17.98 -17.88
CA TYR A 132 12.79 18.30 -18.31
C TYR A 132 13.17 17.60 -19.62
N ASP A 133 13.86 18.30 -20.51
CA ASP A 133 14.32 17.77 -21.80
C ASP A 133 15.38 16.67 -21.62
N LEU A 134 16.10 16.68 -20.51
CA LEU A 134 17.13 15.70 -20.19
C LEU A 134 17.02 15.28 -18.72
N THR A 135 16.87 13.98 -18.50
CA THR A 135 16.76 13.39 -17.15
C THR A 135 17.74 12.24 -16.99
N PHE A 136 18.59 12.30 -15.95
CA PHE A 136 19.49 11.20 -15.55
C PHE A 136 18.88 10.38 -14.42
N ALA A 137 18.77 9.06 -14.61
CA ALA A 137 18.31 8.13 -13.57
C ALA A 137 19.45 7.23 -13.11
N ILE A 138 19.90 7.42 -11.88
CA ILE A 138 20.97 6.64 -11.24
C ILE A 138 20.34 5.76 -10.16
N GLY A 139 20.67 4.48 -10.13
CA GLY A 139 20.18 3.55 -9.11
C GLY A 139 20.47 2.10 -9.46
N PRO A 140 20.30 1.17 -8.50
CA PRO A 140 20.57 -0.25 -8.70
C PRO A 140 19.68 -0.88 -9.79
N ALA A 141 20.11 -2.01 -10.32
CA ALA A 141 19.33 -2.77 -11.30
C ALA A 141 17.97 -3.22 -10.72
N GLY A 142 16.98 -3.41 -11.57
CA GLY A 142 15.65 -3.90 -11.15
C GLY A 142 14.73 -2.87 -10.52
N THR A 143 15.10 -1.59 -10.43
CA THR A 143 14.27 -0.53 -9.83
C THR A 143 13.23 0.08 -10.77
N GLY A 144 13.10 -0.44 -11.99
CA GLY A 144 12.09 -0.01 -12.97
C GLY A 144 12.43 1.24 -13.78
N LYS A 145 13.70 1.70 -13.79
CA LYS A 145 14.10 2.92 -14.51
C LYS A 145 13.73 2.90 -15.99
N THR A 146 14.19 1.90 -16.72
CA THR A 146 13.92 1.75 -18.15
C THR A 146 12.42 1.50 -18.42
N PHE A 147 11.78 0.70 -17.59
CA PHE A 147 10.36 0.38 -17.71
C PHE A 147 9.43 1.60 -17.56
N LEU A 148 9.82 2.58 -16.75
CA LEU A 148 9.04 3.81 -16.55
C LEU A 148 9.37 4.88 -17.59
N ALA A 149 10.50 4.76 -18.30
CA ALA A 149 10.93 5.70 -19.34
C ALA A 149 10.40 5.38 -20.74
N THR A 150 9.89 4.16 -20.95
CA THR A 150 9.31 3.69 -22.22
C THR A 150 7.81 3.87 -22.26
#